data_51b50eaf668157f321aceab392501117
#
_entry.id   51b50eaf668157f321aceab392501117
#
_cell.length_a   1.000
_cell.length_b   1.000
_cell.length_c   1.000
_cell.angle_alpha   90.00
_cell.angle_beta   90.00
_cell.angle_gamma   90.00
#
_symmetry.space_group_name_H-M   'P 1'
#
loop_
_entity.id
_entity.type
_entity.pdbx_description
1 polymer ?
#
loop_
_entity_poly.entity_id
_entity_poly.type
_entity_poly.pdbx_seq_one_letter_code
_entity_poly.pdbx_strand_id
1 'polypeptide(L)'
;MILYPAIDLKDGNAVRLVHGDMDQTTVFNDDPAAQARAFVDAGCEWLHLVDLNGAFAGEPVNAAPVEAILKACPVPAQLGGGIRDMATIERWIDRGLARVILG
;
A
#
# COMPACT_ATOMS: atom_id res chain seq x y z
N MET A 1 5.01 4.21 21.45
CA MET A 1 4.17 4.70 20.32
C MET A 1 4.40 3.84 19.10
N ILE A 2 3.34 3.32 18.51
CA ILE A 2 3.42 2.56 17.26
C ILE A 2 3.32 3.55 16.09
N LEU A 3 4.30 3.48 15.18
CA LEU A 3 4.29 4.30 13.98
C LEU A 3 3.70 3.50 12.81
N TYR A 4 2.72 4.11 12.13
CA TYR A 4 2.05 3.54 10.96
C TYR A 4 2.28 4.46 9.76
N PRO A 5 3.46 4.45 9.14
CA PRO A 5 3.65 5.26 7.96
C PRO A 5 2.74 4.76 6.83
N ALA A 6 2.14 5.71 6.11
CA ALA A 6 1.25 5.42 5.01
C ALA A 6 2.01 5.58 3.69
N ILE A 7 1.80 4.62 2.79
CA ILE A 7 2.29 4.69 1.42
C ILE A 7 1.09 4.63 0.50
N ASP A 8 0.80 5.74 -0.17
CA ASP A 8 -0.22 5.81 -1.19
C ASP A 8 0.38 5.37 -2.52
N LEU A 9 -0.26 4.41 -3.18
CA LEU A 9 0.23 3.84 -4.43
C LEU A 9 -0.65 4.30 -5.59
N LYS A 10 -0.02 4.86 -6.59
CA LYS A 10 -0.67 5.27 -7.84
C LYS A 10 0.26 5.00 -9.00
N ASP A 11 -0.26 4.32 -10.03
CA ASP A 11 0.48 4.01 -11.25
C ASP A 11 1.84 3.33 -10.98
N GLY A 12 1.89 2.50 -9.93
CA GLY A 12 3.09 1.77 -9.54
C GLY A 12 4.07 2.55 -8.67
N ASN A 13 3.79 3.81 -8.36
CA ASN A 13 4.67 4.70 -7.60
C ASN A 13 4.12 4.99 -6.20
N ALA A 14 5.01 5.36 -5.28
CA ALA A 14 4.63 5.96 -4.01
C ALA A 14 4.41 7.45 -4.23
N VAL A 15 3.20 7.93 -3.90
CA VAL A 15 2.78 9.30 -4.22
C VAL A 15 2.22 10.03 -3.01
N ARG A 16 2.08 11.35 -3.15
CA ARG A 16 1.31 12.22 -2.27
C ARG A 16 0.22 12.89 -3.07
N LEU A 17 -0.99 12.93 -2.50
CA LEU A 17 -2.08 13.70 -3.09
C LEU A 17 -1.95 15.17 -2.68
N VAL A 18 -2.13 16.07 -3.65
CA VAL A 18 -2.23 17.51 -3.35
C VAL A 18 -3.70 17.80 -3.05
N HIS A 19 -3.97 18.26 -1.83
CA HIS A 19 -5.34 18.53 -1.33
C HIS A 19 -6.29 17.33 -1.48
N GLY A 20 -5.75 16.10 -1.41
CA GLY A 20 -6.55 14.89 -1.58
C GLY A 20 -7.02 14.61 -3.00
N ASP A 21 -6.51 15.33 -3.99
CA ASP A 21 -6.94 15.25 -5.38
C ASP A 21 -6.10 14.22 -6.16
N MET A 22 -6.78 13.17 -6.69
CA MET A 22 -6.13 12.12 -7.49
C MET A 22 -5.45 12.65 -8.76
N ASP A 23 -5.96 13.75 -9.31
CA ASP A 23 -5.39 14.36 -10.51
C ASP A 23 -4.17 15.24 -10.21
N GLN A 24 -3.94 15.52 -8.93
CA GLN A 24 -2.81 16.33 -8.47
C GLN A 24 -1.96 15.51 -7.52
N THR A 25 -1.10 14.66 -8.06
CA THR A 25 -0.21 13.81 -7.28
C THR A 25 1.24 14.21 -7.48
N THR A 26 2.03 14.05 -6.41
CA THR A 26 3.47 14.17 -6.49
C THR A 26 4.08 12.79 -6.23
N VAL A 27 4.88 12.30 -7.16
CA VAL A 27 5.64 11.07 -6.96
C VAL A 27 6.83 11.40 -6.05
N PHE A 28 6.90 10.78 -4.88
CA PHE A 28 8.05 10.96 -4.00
C PHE A 28 9.00 9.76 -4.00
N ASN A 29 8.59 8.64 -4.55
CA ASN A 29 9.46 7.50 -4.80
C ASN A 29 8.87 6.63 -5.90
N ASP A 30 9.62 6.35 -6.95
CA ASP A 30 9.21 5.47 -8.03
C ASP A 30 9.44 3.98 -7.70
N ASP A 31 10.03 3.69 -6.54
CA ASP A 31 10.20 2.34 -6.02
C ASP A 31 9.54 2.23 -4.64
N PRO A 32 8.26 1.83 -4.60
CA PRO A 32 7.54 1.71 -3.32
C PRO A 32 8.18 0.74 -2.33
N ALA A 33 8.81 -0.34 -2.79
CA ALA A 33 9.49 -1.28 -1.91
C ALA A 33 10.71 -0.63 -1.22
N ALA A 34 11.45 0.21 -1.94
CA ALA A 34 12.55 0.98 -1.36
C ALA A 34 12.04 1.98 -0.32
N GLN A 35 10.92 2.64 -0.60
CA GLN A 35 10.30 3.57 0.35
C GLN A 35 9.84 2.85 1.62
N ALA A 36 9.20 1.68 1.46
CA ALA A 36 8.78 0.87 2.60
C ALA A 36 9.99 0.44 3.44
N ARG A 37 11.06 0.05 2.79
CA ARG A 37 12.29 -0.35 3.47
C ARG A 37 12.92 0.79 4.25
N ALA A 38 12.89 2.01 3.70
CA ALA A 38 13.35 3.19 4.42
C ALA A 38 12.56 3.44 5.71
N PHE A 39 11.24 3.23 5.68
CA PHE A 39 10.41 3.33 6.89
C PHE A 39 10.75 2.23 7.90
N VAL A 40 10.98 1.01 7.45
CA VAL A 40 11.39 -0.10 8.34
C VAL A 40 12.74 0.22 8.99
N ASP A 41 13.70 0.71 8.23
CA ASP A 41 15.02 1.10 8.74
C ASP A 41 14.92 2.25 9.74
N ALA A 42 13.92 3.11 9.61
CA ALA A 42 13.65 4.19 10.56
C ALA A 42 12.90 3.73 11.82
N GLY A 43 12.50 2.44 11.89
CA GLY A 43 11.93 1.84 13.08
C GLY A 43 10.41 1.67 13.08
N CYS A 44 9.74 1.76 11.93
CA CYS A 44 8.29 1.53 11.91
C CYS A 44 7.96 0.07 12.24
N GLU A 45 6.82 -0.14 12.88
CA GLU A 45 6.37 -1.47 13.31
C GLU A 45 5.24 -2.01 12.44
N TRP A 46 4.57 -1.15 11.67
CA TRP A 46 3.50 -1.47 10.73
C TRP A 46 3.59 -0.59 9.51
N LEU A 47 3.11 -1.09 8.38
CA LEU A 47 2.95 -0.31 7.15
C LEU A 47 1.47 -0.21 6.79
N HIS A 48 1.03 0.99 6.41
CA HIS A 48 -0.31 1.22 5.89
C HIS A 48 -0.21 1.53 4.40
N LEU A 49 -0.78 0.66 3.57
CA LEU A 49 -0.71 0.76 2.12
C LEU A 49 -2.09 1.10 1.56
N VAL A 50 -2.15 2.03 0.63
CA VAL A 50 -3.39 2.39 -0.04
C VAL A 50 -3.19 2.30 -1.55
N ASP A 51 -4.00 1.45 -2.20
CA ASP A 51 -4.05 1.36 -3.65
C ASP A 51 -5.04 2.41 -4.16
N LEU A 52 -4.53 3.59 -4.50
CA LEU A 52 -5.39 4.71 -4.95
C LEU A 52 -6.10 4.39 -6.25
N ASN A 53 -5.44 3.73 -7.20
CA ASN A 53 -6.09 3.29 -8.43
C ASN A 53 -7.19 2.27 -8.13
N GLY A 54 -6.93 1.35 -7.21
CA GLY A 54 -7.89 0.33 -6.81
C GLY A 54 -9.13 0.91 -6.16
N ALA A 55 -8.97 1.97 -5.35
CA ALA A 55 -10.10 2.64 -4.72
C ALA A 55 -11.09 3.19 -5.75
N PHE A 56 -10.62 3.69 -6.88
CA PHE A 56 -11.47 4.17 -7.98
C PHE A 56 -11.98 3.04 -8.87
N ALA A 57 -11.14 2.06 -9.17
CA ALA A 57 -11.50 0.95 -10.05
C ALA A 57 -12.45 -0.06 -9.39
N GLY A 58 -12.48 -0.11 -8.07
CA GLY A 58 -13.27 -1.12 -7.34
C GLY A 58 -12.62 -2.50 -7.30
N GLU A 59 -11.36 -2.59 -7.73
CA GLU A 59 -10.56 -3.82 -7.72
C GLU A 59 -9.08 -3.46 -7.58
N PRO A 60 -8.22 -4.37 -7.07
CA PRO A 60 -6.80 -4.08 -6.91
C PRO A 60 -6.12 -3.75 -8.23
N VAL A 61 -5.33 -2.69 -8.25
CA VAL A 61 -4.57 -2.25 -9.44
C VAL A 61 -3.08 -2.32 -9.18
N ASN A 62 -2.61 -1.89 -7.99
CA ASN A 62 -1.19 -1.85 -7.65
C ASN A 62 -0.73 -3.12 -6.92
N ALA A 63 -1.14 -4.30 -7.42
CA ALA A 63 -0.77 -5.57 -6.78
C ALA A 63 0.74 -5.83 -6.79
N ALA A 64 1.42 -5.55 -7.90
CA ALA A 64 2.86 -5.79 -8.02
C ALA A 64 3.68 -4.96 -7.02
N PRO A 65 3.45 -3.64 -6.86
CA PRO A 65 4.13 -2.88 -5.80
C PRO A 65 3.86 -3.40 -4.39
N VAL A 66 2.61 -3.79 -4.09
CA VAL A 66 2.27 -4.33 -2.77
C VAL A 66 3.01 -5.64 -2.53
N GLU A 67 3.05 -6.54 -3.50
CA GLU A 67 3.79 -7.81 -3.37
C GLU A 67 5.28 -7.57 -3.15
N ALA A 68 5.86 -6.59 -3.87
CA ALA A 68 7.26 -6.23 -3.68
C ALA A 68 7.54 -5.73 -2.26
N ILE A 69 6.64 -4.92 -1.71
CA ILE A 69 6.73 -4.43 -0.33
C ILE A 69 6.66 -5.61 0.66
N LEU A 70 5.71 -6.51 0.48
CA LEU A 70 5.55 -7.67 1.37
C LEU A 70 6.79 -8.57 1.37
N LYS A 71 7.45 -8.73 0.23
CA LYS A 71 8.68 -9.51 0.13
C LYS A 71 9.89 -8.81 0.75
N ALA A 72 9.95 -7.49 0.63
CA ALA A 72 11.11 -6.70 1.05
C ALA A 72 11.10 -6.37 2.54
N CYS A 73 9.93 -6.34 3.18
CA CYS A 73 9.78 -5.81 4.54
C CYS A 73 9.26 -6.87 5.51
N PRO A 74 9.92 -7.06 6.67
CA PRO A 74 9.53 -8.07 7.65
C PRO A 74 8.40 -7.62 8.58
N VAL A 75 8.00 -6.35 8.52
CA VAL A 75 6.94 -5.82 9.39
C VAL A 75 5.56 -6.10 8.80
N PRO A 76 4.52 -6.26 9.64
CA PRO A 76 3.17 -6.45 9.14
C PRO A 76 2.66 -5.22 8.39
N ALA A 77 1.84 -5.47 7.37
CA ALA A 77 1.26 -4.43 6.54
C ALA A 77 -0.25 -4.60 6.45
N GLN A 78 -0.96 -3.49 6.31
CA GLN A 78 -2.38 -3.46 5.99
C GLN A 78 -2.60 -2.74 4.67
N LEU A 79 -3.60 -3.15 3.92
CA LEU A 79 -3.89 -2.62 2.58
C LEU A 79 -5.35 -2.22 2.48
N GLY A 80 -5.59 -1.01 1.99
CA GLY A 80 -6.90 -0.53 1.58
C GLY A 80 -6.90 -0.14 0.10
N GLY A 81 -8.09 0.04 -0.46
CA GLY A 81 -8.29 0.45 -1.85
C GLY A 81 -8.65 -0.70 -2.78
N GLY A 82 -9.93 -0.80 -3.15
CA GLY A 82 -10.40 -1.78 -4.12
C GLY A 82 -10.63 -3.18 -3.59
N ILE A 83 -10.63 -3.38 -2.28
CA ILE A 83 -10.86 -4.69 -1.68
C ILE A 83 -12.33 -4.78 -1.27
N ARG A 84 -13.12 -5.55 -2.02
CA ARG A 84 -14.58 -5.60 -1.86
C ARG A 84 -15.19 -6.99 -1.85
N ASP A 85 -14.39 -8.05 -2.04
CA ASP A 85 -14.87 -9.43 -2.05
C ASP A 85 -13.93 -10.37 -1.31
N MET A 86 -14.47 -11.54 -0.94
CA MET A 86 -13.73 -12.54 -0.17
C MET A 86 -12.56 -13.14 -0.93
N ALA A 87 -12.69 -13.34 -2.23
CA ALA A 87 -11.62 -13.93 -3.02
C ALA A 87 -10.37 -13.03 -3.03
N THR A 88 -10.57 -11.72 -3.14
CA THR A 88 -9.48 -10.74 -3.06
C THR A 88 -8.84 -10.73 -1.67
N ILE A 89 -9.66 -10.75 -0.62
CA ILE A 89 -9.16 -10.81 0.76
C ILE A 89 -8.29 -12.05 0.96
N GLU A 90 -8.77 -13.22 0.56
CA GLU A 90 -8.04 -14.47 0.72
C GLU A 90 -6.70 -14.44 -0.02
N ARG A 91 -6.67 -13.91 -1.25
CA ARG A 91 -5.43 -13.80 -2.01
C ARG A 91 -4.38 -12.96 -1.31
N TRP A 92 -4.79 -11.82 -0.74
CA TRP A 92 -3.85 -10.94 -0.04
C TRP A 92 -3.34 -11.55 1.26
N ILE A 93 -4.22 -12.19 2.04
CA ILE A 93 -3.79 -12.87 3.28
C ILE A 93 -2.83 -14.01 2.95
N ASP A 94 -3.10 -14.79 1.89
CA ASP A 94 -2.20 -15.87 1.46
C ASP A 94 -0.83 -15.35 1.01
N ARG A 95 -0.76 -14.12 0.52
CA ARG A 95 0.50 -13.49 0.11
C ARG A 95 1.27 -12.84 1.24
N GLY A 96 0.75 -12.90 2.46
CA GLY A 96 1.44 -12.41 3.64
C GLY A 96 0.95 -11.08 4.18
N LEU A 97 -0.12 -10.52 3.63
CA LEU A 97 -0.73 -9.31 4.17
C LEU A 97 -1.36 -9.61 5.53
N ALA A 98 -1.11 -8.77 6.53
CA ALA A 98 -1.61 -9.00 7.88
C ALA A 98 -3.07 -8.58 8.06
N ARG A 99 -3.51 -7.57 7.30
CA ARG A 99 -4.85 -6.99 7.48
C ARG A 99 -5.32 -6.33 6.19
N VAL A 100 -6.63 -6.40 5.91
CA VAL A 100 -7.24 -5.69 4.79
C VAL A 100 -8.24 -4.65 5.31
N ILE A 101 -8.43 -3.57 4.56
CA ILE A 101 -9.40 -2.53 4.85
C ILE A 101 -10.43 -2.56 3.72
N LEU A 102 -11.69 -2.79 4.08
CA LEU A 102 -12.81 -2.85 3.14
C LEU A 102 -13.36 -1.47 2.85
N GLY A 103 -13.80 -1.27 1.63
CA GLY A 103 -14.42 0.01 1.31
C GLY A 103 -14.61 0.31 -0.16
#